data_b2436333d87dda3b79eb94d223540122
#
_entry.id   b2436333d87dda3b79eb94d223540122
#
_cell.length_a   1.000
_cell.length_b   1.000
_cell.length_c   1.000
_cell.angle_alpha   90.00
_cell.angle_beta   90.00
_cell.angle_gamma   90.00
#
_symmetry.space_group_name_H-M   'P 1'
#
loop_
_entity.id
_entity.type
_entity.pdbx_description
1 polymer ?
#
loop_
_entity_poly.entity_id
_entity_poly.type
_entity_poly.pdbx_seq_one_letter_code
_entity_poly.pdbx_strand_id
1 'polypeptide(L)'
;LIDAAARRGTPADWLIRSKPNRKTTTGEKLWERIAQSEALGEVEFTLPAAPDRPARAVRQTLYRTVVMLPAHHGQPAVTVTAILAREEPPPAGEPAIEWWLLTNRTADTLADVVQLIDWYRRHWLIEVFFRIWKSGCRVEALQLGTLERLERALVIYLIIAWRILYLVTEGRDCPNLPCDVVFDPEEWQAAWIVAHRAKPPAIPPPLGQMARLIAGFGGFLGRKRDGHPGPKVLWEGMQKVRAFAIGIAAAKQAFIASG
;
A
#
# COMPACT_ATOMS: atom_id res chain seq x y z
N LEU A 1 -5.75 19.65 -11.55
CA LEU A 1 -6.05 18.20 -11.55
C LEU A 1 -7.47 17.94 -12.07
N ILE A 2 -8.50 18.58 -11.52
CA ILE A 2 -9.90 18.48 -11.95
C ILE A 2 -10.05 18.81 -13.44
N ASP A 3 -9.47 19.92 -13.87
CA ASP A 3 -9.49 20.38 -15.25
C ASP A 3 -8.73 19.44 -16.22
N ALA A 4 -7.58 18.91 -15.77
CA ALA A 4 -6.84 17.92 -16.56
C ALA A 4 -7.62 16.60 -16.73
N ALA A 5 -8.39 16.20 -15.73
CA ALA A 5 -9.25 15.03 -15.83
C ALA A 5 -10.42 15.24 -16.79
N ALA A 6 -11.01 16.46 -16.82
CA ALA A 6 -12.12 16.80 -17.70
C ALA A 6 -11.72 16.95 -19.17
N ARG A 7 -10.47 17.32 -19.47
CA ARG A 7 -9.97 17.55 -20.84
C ARG A 7 -9.61 16.28 -21.61
N ARG A 8 -9.57 15.13 -20.95
CA ARG A 8 -9.33 13.86 -21.64
C ARG A 8 -10.59 13.40 -22.37
N GLY A 9 -10.45 12.78 -23.52
CA GLY A 9 -11.58 12.24 -24.31
C GLY A 9 -12.45 11.24 -23.53
N THR A 10 -11.91 10.62 -22.49
CA THR A 10 -12.61 9.91 -21.40
C THR A 10 -12.31 10.64 -20.12
N PRO A 11 -13.28 11.31 -19.50
CA PRO A 11 -13.09 11.97 -18.20
C PRO A 11 -12.63 10.97 -17.15
N ALA A 12 -11.53 11.27 -16.47
CA ALA A 12 -11.05 10.43 -15.40
C ALA A 12 -11.80 10.72 -14.10
N ASP A 13 -12.16 9.68 -13.36
CA ASP A 13 -12.62 9.81 -11.99
C ASP A 13 -11.49 10.28 -11.10
N TRP A 14 -11.82 11.06 -10.10
CA TRP A 14 -10.84 11.53 -9.12
C TRP A 14 -11.42 11.54 -7.71
N LEU A 15 -10.54 11.32 -6.74
CA LEU A 15 -10.81 11.40 -5.32
C LEU A 15 -9.63 12.11 -4.66
N ILE A 16 -9.90 13.25 -4.03
CA ILE A 16 -8.85 14.12 -3.46
C ILE A 16 -9.17 14.54 -2.03
N ARG A 17 -8.14 14.75 -1.23
CA ARG A 17 -8.29 15.33 0.11
C ARG A 17 -8.47 16.84 0.03
N SER A 18 -9.51 17.37 0.66
CA SER A 18 -9.72 18.80 0.82
C SER A 18 -8.97 19.30 2.07
N LYS A 19 -7.78 19.87 1.89
CA LYS A 19 -7.05 20.51 3.02
C LYS A 19 -7.67 21.85 3.42
N PRO A 20 -7.97 22.79 2.47
CA PRO A 20 -8.57 24.06 2.83
C PRO A 20 -10.08 23.96 2.97
N ASN A 21 -10.66 24.65 3.96
CA ASN A 21 -12.08 24.83 4.10
C ASN A 21 -12.57 25.90 3.10
N ARG A 22 -12.93 25.48 1.90
CA ARG A 22 -13.32 26.34 0.77
C ARG A 22 -14.74 26.89 0.94
N LYS A 23 -15.03 28.06 0.36
CA LYS A 23 -16.38 28.56 0.19
C LYS A 23 -17.05 27.81 -0.97
N THR A 24 -18.31 27.49 -0.83
CA THR A 24 -19.20 27.02 -1.90
C THR A 24 -19.79 28.22 -2.67
N THR A 25 -20.49 27.97 -3.77
CA THR A 25 -21.20 29.02 -4.52
C THR A 25 -22.28 29.71 -3.70
N THR A 26 -22.80 29.06 -2.66
CA THR A 26 -23.78 29.67 -1.72
C THR A 26 -23.12 30.56 -0.67
N GLY A 27 -21.79 30.66 -0.65
CA GLY A 27 -21.02 31.44 0.34
C GLY A 27 -20.73 30.70 1.64
N GLU A 28 -21.39 29.59 1.91
CA GLU A 28 -21.17 28.73 3.06
C GLU A 28 -19.84 27.99 2.91
N LYS A 29 -19.15 27.71 4.03
CA LYS A 29 -17.92 26.92 4.00
C LYS A 29 -18.21 25.42 3.85
N LEU A 30 -17.40 24.76 3.06
CA LEU A 30 -17.52 23.36 2.70
C LEU A 30 -17.63 22.42 3.92
N TRP A 31 -16.74 22.59 4.90
CA TRP A 31 -16.71 21.70 6.07
C TRP A 31 -17.94 21.87 6.96
N GLU A 32 -18.43 23.11 7.10
CA GLU A 32 -19.66 23.39 7.84
C GLU A 32 -20.85 22.76 7.15
N ARG A 33 -20.92 22.88 5.82
CA ARG A 33 -21.98 22.26 5.03
C ARG A 33 -22.02 20.76 5.15
N ILE A 34 -20.86 20.07 5.10
CA ILE A 34 -20.79 18.61 5.22
C ILE A 34 -21.15 18.18 6.64
N ALA A 35 -20.61 18.86 7.66
CA ALA A 35 -20.83 18.49 9.07
C ALA A 35 -22.31 18.65 9.50
N GLN A 36 -23.11 19.43 8.77
CA GLN A 36 -24.54 19.58 9.00
C GLN A 36 -25.40 18.54 8.25
N SER A 37 -24.80 17.73 7.37
CA SER A 37 -25.56 16.68 6.66
C SER A 37 -25.86 15.50 7.60
N GLU A 38 -26.92 14.76 7.28
CA GLU A 38 -27.24 13.53 8.02
C GLU A 38 -26.14 12.48 7.84
N ALA A 39 -25.90 11.71 8.91
CA ALA A 39 -25.01 10.58 8.86
C ALA A 39 -25.56 9.51 7.90
N LEU A 40 -24.75 9.10 6.94
CA LEU A 40 -25.13 8.08 5.97
C LEU A 40 -24.96 6.66 6.53
N GLY A 41 -24.04 6.47 7.44
CA GLY A 41 -23.70 5.21 8.09
C GLY A 41 -22.29 5.22 8.66
N GLU A 42 -21.77 4.04 8.97
CA GLU A 42 -20.47 3.88 9.60
C GLU A 42 -19.58 2.91 8.81
N VAL A 43 -18.26 3.05 9.00
CA VAL A 43 -17.26 2.10 8.51
C VAL A 43 -16.28 1.78 9.63
N GLU A 44 -15.90 0.51 9.76
CA GLU A 44 -14.89 0.06 10.71
C GLU A 44 -13.67 -0.50 9.99
N PHE A 45 -12.49 -0.22 10.53
CA PHE A 45 -11.26 -0.79 10.04
C PHE A 45 -10.18 -0.82 11.13
N THR A 46 -9.17 -1.66 10.93
CA THR A 46 -8.01 -1.69 11.83
C THR A 46 -6.94 -0.73 11.33
N LEU A 47 -6.55 0.20 12.20
CA LEU A 47 -5.36 1.01 12.01
C LEU A 47 -4.15 0.18 12.42
N PRO A 48 -3.19 -0.10 11.53
CA PRO A 48 -2.04 -0.92 11.87
C PRO A 48 -1.16 -0.26 12.93
N ALA A 49 -0.42 -1.08 13.68
CA ALA A 49 0.58 -0.60 14.62
C ALA A 49 1.63 0.26 13.91
N ALA A 50 2.08 1.32 14.57
CA ALA A 50 3.21 2.15 14.19
C ALA A 50 4.25 2.12 15.33
N PRO A 51 5.49 2.61 15.12
CA PRO A 51 6.53 2.59 16.16
C PRO A 51 6.11 3.26 17.47
N ASP A 52 5.25 4.25 17.39
CA ASP A 52 4.76 5.11 18.49
C ASP A 52 3.35 4.76 18.98
N ARG A 53 2.66 3.80 18.34
CA ARG A 53 1.30 3.42 18.73
C ARG A 53 0.96 1.96 18.42
N PRO A 54 0.14 1.28 19.24
CA PRO A 54 -0.39 -0.05 18.94
C PRO A 54 -1.40 -0.03 17.80
N ALA A 55 -1.69 -1.20 17.23
CA ALA A 55 -2.82 -1.37 16.33
C ALA A 55 -4.13 -1.13 17.09
N ARG A 56 -5.10 -0.45 16.45
CA ARG A 56 -6.42 -0.21 17.05
C ARG A 56 -7.54 -0.27 16.01
N ALA A 57 -8.73 -0.64 16.46
CA ALA A 57 -9.93 -0.48 15.66
C ALA A 57 -10.30 1.01 15.58
N VAL A 58 -10.78 1.42 14.43
CA VAL A 58 -11.27 2.76 14.13
C VAL A 58 -12.67 2.62 13.58
N ARG A 59 -13.61 3.35 14.17
CA ARG A 59 -14.98 3.50 13.66
C ARG A 59 -15.14 4.93 13.19
N GLN A 60 -15.55 5.10 11.93
CA GLN A 60 -15.83 6.42 11.37
C GLN A 60 -17.28 6.52 10.95
N THR A 61 -17.94 7.60 11.36
CA THR A 61 -19.23 8.02 10.85
C THR A 61 -19.02 8.74 9.53
N LEU A 62 -19.84 8.42 8.53
CA LEU A 62 -19.74 8.91 7.17
C LEU A 62 -20.84 9.94 6.90
N TYR A 63 -20.44 11.09 6.39
CA TYR A 63 -21.32 12.19 5.97
C TYR A 63 -21.08 12.49 4.51
N ARG A 64 -22.14 12.87 3.80
CA ARG A 64 -22.07 13.15 2.37
C ARG A 64 -22.97 14.32 2.00
N THR A 65 -22.50 15.18 1.12
CA THR A 65 -23.32 16.22 0.50
C THR A 65 -22.81 16.51 -0.92
N VAL A 66 -23.67 17.05 -1.76
CA VAL A 66 -23.28 17.58 -3.07
C VAL A 66 -23.17 19.08 -2.98
N VAL A 67 -22.08 19.64 -3.43
CA VAL A 67 -21.82 21.08 -3.41
C VAL A 67 -21.29 21.57 -4.75
N MET A 68 -21.53 22.84 -5.05
CA MET A 68 -20.91 23.52 -6.17
C MET A 68 -19.79 24.42 -5.67
N LEU A 69 -18.57 24.16 -6.13
CA LEU A 69 -17.41 25.01 -5.88
C LEU A 69 -17.40 26.16 -6.89
N PRO A 70 -17.08 27.40 -6.46
CA PRO A 70 -17.10 28.56 -7.34
C PRO A 70 -16.02 28.50 -8.40
N ALA A 71 -16.22 29.22 -9.49
CA ALA A 71 -15.23 29.43 -10.52
C ALA A 71 -13.95 30.01 -9.91
N HIS A 72 -12.78 29.51 -10.36
CA HIS A 72 -11.49 29.93 -9.81
C HIS A 72 -10.39 29.89 -10.88
N HIS A 73 -9.56 30.93 -10.96
CA HIS A 73 -8.45 31.04 -11.92
C HIS A 73 -8.83 30.67 -13.37
N GLY A 74 -9.95 31.23 -13.88
CA GLY A 74 -10.41 30.97 -15.25
C GLY A 74 -11.07 29.61 -15.46
N GLN A 75 -11.21 28.79 -14.42
CA GLN A 75 -11.95 27.53 -14.46
C GLN A 75 -13.41 27.74 -14.06
N PRO A 76 -14.37 27.06 -14.71
CA PRO A 76 -15.80 27.18 -14.37
C PRO A 76 -16.10 26.62 -12.98
N ALA A 77 -17.28 26.98 -12.45
CA ALA A 77 -17.81 26.33 -11.26
C ALA A 77 -17.97 24.82 -11.50
N VAL A 78 -17.72 24.02 -10.48
CA VAL A 78 -17.76 22.55 -10.57
C VAL A 78 -18.61 21.97 -9.45
N THR A 79 -19.53 21.06 -9.82
CA THR A 79 -20.29 20.26 -8.87
C THR A 79 -19.46 19.06 -8.43
N VAL A 80 -19.37 18.84 -7.12
CA VAL A 80 -18.61 17.76 -6.52
C VAL A 80 -19.40 17.08 -5.42
N THR A 81 -19.16 15.78 -5.24
CA THR A 81 -19.58 15.09 -4.02
C THR A 81 -18.51 15.31 -2.96
N ALA A 82 -18.92 15.82 -1.82
CA ALA A 82 -18.08 16.06 -0.67
C ALA A 82 -18.41 15.03 0.41
N ILE A 83 -17.38 14.42 0.98
CA ILE A 83 -17.47 13.35 1.96
C ILE A 83 -16.64 13.72 3.18
N LEU A 84 -17.21 13.51 4.38
CA LEU A 84 -16.51 13.52 5.64
C LEU A 84 -16.59 12.12 6.24
N ALA A 85 -15.44 11.54 6.55
CA ALA A 85 -15.32 10.36 7.40
C ALA A 85 -14.65 10.79 8.70
N ARG A 86 -15.39 10.74 9.81
CA ARG A 86 -14.96 11.21 11.13
C ARG A 86 -15.00 10.09 12.14
N GLU A 87 -13.90 9.89 12.85
CA GLU A 87 -13.84 8.92 13.95
C GLU A 87 -14.72 9.35 15.11
N GLU A 88 -15.71 8.52 15.43
CA GLU A 88 -16.68 8.76 16.50
C GLU A 88 -16.95 7.45 17.25
N PRO A 89 -16.77 7.41 18.58
CA PRO A 89 -16.18 8.46 19.43
C PRO A 89 -14.67 8.62 19.17
N PRO A 90 -14.11 9.82 19.38
CA PRO A 90 -12.67 10.01 19.30
C PRO A 90 -11.95 9.24 20.42
N PRO A 91 -10.73 8.74 20.17
CA PRO A 91 -9.96 8.07 21.22
C PRO A 91 -9.55 9.03 22.34
N ALA A 92 -9.47 8.53 23.56
CA ALA A 92 -9.08 9.35 24.69
C ALA A 92 -7.64 9.86 24.54
N GLY A 93 -7.46 11.18 24.58
CA GLY A 93 -6.14 11.82 24.49
C GLY A 93 -5.51 11.91 23.12
N GLU A 94 -6.17 11.45 22.07
CA GLU A 94 -5.71 11.57 20.69
C GLU A 94 -6.74 12.31 19.83
N PRO A 95 -6.31 13.04 18.78
CA PRO A 95 -7.24 13.64 17.84
C PRO A 95 -7.97 12.57 17.04
N ALA A 96 -9.25 12.80 16.76
CA ALA A 96 -10.03 11.96 15.87
C ALA A 96 -9.42 11.90 14.47
N ILE A 97 -9.49 10.75 13.83
CA ILE A 97 -9.12 10.61 12.41
C ILE A 97 -10.26 11.19 11.58
N GLU A 98 -9.96 12.27 10.84
CA GLU A 98 -10.90 12.92 9.94
C GLU A 98 -10.38 12.95 8.51
N TRP A 99 -11.22 12.54 7.57
CA TRP A 99 -10.95 12.64 6.14
C TRP A 99 -12.01 13.48 5.45
N TRP A 100 -11.58 14.59 4.91
CA TRP A 100 -12.37 15.52 4.13
C TRP A 100 -12.05 15.27 2.66
N LEU A 101 -12.96 14.63 1.92
CA LEU A 101 -12.72 14.17 0.55
C LEU A 101 -13.67 14.85 -0.43
N LEU A 102 -13.18 15.03 -1.66
CA LEU A 102 -13.96 15.53 -2.79
C LEU A 102 -13.80 14.56 -3.96
N THR A 103 -14.88 14.35 -4.70
CA THR A 103 -14.87 13.51 -5.91
C THR A 103 -15.86 14.05 -6.95
N ASN A 104 -15.62 13.72 -8.24
CA ASN A 104 -16.57 13.93 -9.33
C ASN A 104 -17.57 12.77 -9.48
N ARG A 105 -17.38 11.69 -8.72
CA ARG A 105 -18.34 10.56 -8.76
C ARG A 105 -19.61 10.90 -7.98
N THR A 106 -20.73 10.42 -8.49
CA THR A 106 -21.92 10.28 -7.66
C THR A 106 -21.69 9.18 -6.62
N ALA A 107 -22.05 9.45 -5.38
CA ALA A 107 -21.93 8.50 -4.27
C ALA A 107 -23.17 8.64 -3.40
N ASP A 108 -24.29 8.09 -3.90
CA ASP A 108 -25.60 8.33 -3.30
C ASP A 108 -25.93 7.32 -2.19
N THR A 109 -25.27 6.19 -2.19
CA THR A 109 -25.48 5.12 -1.21
C THR A 109 -24.31 5.02 -0.21
N LEU A 110 -24.56 4.40 0.93
CA LEU A 110 -23.52 4.06 1.89
C LEU A 110 -22.41 3.20 1.23
N ALA A 111 -22.79 2.24 0.39
CA ALA A 111 -21.85 1.37 -0.30
C ALA A 111 -20.90 2.15 -1.22
N ASP A 112 -21.39 3.15 -1.94
CA ASP A 112 -20.55 4.01 -2.78
C ASP A 112 -19.54 4.80 -1.96
N VAL A 113 -19.98 5.37 -0.83
CA VAL A 113 -19.11 6.14 0.05
C VAL A 113 -18.06 5.24 0.70
N VAL A 114 -18.45 4.06 1.19
CA VAL A 114 -17.50 3.05 1.74
C VAL A 114 -16.45 2.67 0.69
N GLN A 115 -16.85 2.45 -0.55
CA GLN A 115 -15.91 2.14 -1.64
C GLN A 115 -14.90 3.28 -1.86
N LEU A 116 -15.34 4.55 -1.83
CA LEU A 116 -14.45 5.70 -1.95
C LEU A 116 -13.49 5.82 -0.76
N ILE A 117 -13.96 5.54 0.46
CA ILE A 117 -13.12 5.50 1.66
C ILE A 117 -12.07 4.38 1.53
N ASP A 118 -12.44 3.21 1.04
CA ASP A 118 -11.49 2.11 0.81
C ASP A 118 -10.45 2.47 -0.26
N TRP A 119 -10.82 3.15 -1.33
CA TRP A 119 -9.86 3.65 -2.31
C TRP A 119 -8.92 4.68 -1.72
N TYR A 120 -9.44 5.60 -0.90
CA TYR A 120 -8.62 6.59 -0.20
C TYR A 120 -7.63 5.94 0.76
N ARG A 121 -8.04 4.92 1.49
CA ARG A 121 -7.15 4.14 2.38
C ARG A 121 -6.06 3.42 1.59
N ARG A 122 -6.40 2.82 0.45
CA ARG A 122 -5.44 2.13 -0.44
C ARG A 122 -4.44 3.09 -1.08
N HIS A 123 -4.75 4.39 -1.18
CA HIS A 123 -3.79 5.40 -1.63
C HIS A 123 -2.50 5.37 -0.82
N TRP A 124 -2.56 5.00 0.46
CA TRP A 124 -1.36 4.85 1.30
C TRP A 124 -0.39 3.77 0.78
N LEU A 125 -0.85 2.79 0.03
CA LEU A 125 0.01 1.76 -0.56
C LEU A 125 1.03 2.36 -1.54
N ILE A 126 0.71 3.46 -2.21
CA ILE A 126 1.65 4.13 -3.11
C ILE A 126 2.80 4.78 -2.33
N GLU A 127 2.52 5.30 -1.13
CA GLU A 127 3.55 5.84 -0.24
C GLU A 127 4.50 4.73 0.24
N VAL A 128 3.95 3.56 0.57
CA VAL A 128 4.73 2.38 0.94
C VAL A 128 5.57 1.91 -0.25
N PHE A 129 4.97 1.86 -1.45
CA PHE A 129 5.66 1.49 -2.68
C PHE A 129 6.86 2.41 -2.97
N PHE A 130 6.65 3.73 -2.95
CA PHE A 130 7.74 4.68 -3.17
C PHE A 130 8.80 4.62 -2.06
N ARG A 131 8.43 4.33 -0.83
CA ARG A 131 9.39 4.12 0.24
C ARG A 131 10.26 2.89 -0.01
N ILE A 132 9.67 1.77 -0.45
CA ILE A 132 10.41 0.57 -0.84
C ILE A 132 11.37 0.90 -1.98
N TRP A 133 10.87 1.58 -3.02
CA TRP A 133 11.64 1.92 -4.20
C TRP A 133 12.81 2.86 -3.88
N LYS A 134 12.57 3.94 -3.14
CA LYS A 134 13.60 4.91 -2.76
C LYS A 134 14.58 4.37 -1.72
N SER A 135 14.06 3.90 -0.59
CA SER A 135 14.90 3.51 0.55
C SER A 135 15.36 2.05 0.49
N GLY A 136 14.51 1.13 0.04
CA GLY A 136 14.83 -0.28 -0.12
C GLY A 136 15.78 -0.50 -1.28
N CYS A 137 15.38 -0.12 -2.48
CA CYS A 137 16.16 -0.29 -3.70
C CYS A 137 17.28 0.75 -3.87
N ARG A 138 17.30 1.80 -3.03
CA ARG A 138 18.31 2.86 -3.04
C ARG A 138 18.53 3.49 -4.42
N VAL A 139 17.44 3.69 -5.16
CA VAL A 139 17.49 4.18 -6.56
C VAL A 139 18.13 5.55 -6.70
N GLU A 140 18.06 6.38 -5.66
CA GLU A 140 18.70 7.70 -5.61
C GLU A 140 20.24 7.62 -5.52
N ALA A 141 20.78 6.45 -5.15
CA ALA A 141 22.22 6.21 -5.09
C ALA A 141 22.79 5.63 -6.39
N LEU A 142 21.96 5.42 -7.42
CA LEU A 142 22.40 4.90 -8.71
C LEU A 142 23.23 5.95 -9.46
N GLN A 143 24.47 5.60 -9.74
CA GLN A 143 25.38 6.42 -10.56
C GLN A 143 25.62 5.70 -11.90
N LEU A 144 24.69 5.89 -12.83
CA LEU A 144 24.77 5.29 -14.15
C LEU A 144 25.12 6.36 -15.18
N GLY A 145 26.09 6.06 -16.04
CA GLY A 145 26.71 7.03 -16.94
C GLY A 145 25.81 7.56 -18.06
N THR A 146 24.62 6.98 -18.30
CA THR A 146 23.67 7.44 -19.33
C THR A 146 22.24 7.39 -18.83
N LEU A 147 21.39 8.29 -19.36
CA LEU A 147 19.96 8.33 -19.06
C LEU A 147 19.27 6.99 -19.38
N GLU A 148 19.58 6.42 -20.54
CA GLU A 148 19.01 5.14 -20.97
C GLU A 148 19.30 3.98 -19.98
N ARG A 149 20.52 3.92 -19.45
CA ARG A 149 20.87 2.92 -18.41
C ARG A 149 20.12 3.18 -17.12
N LEU A 150 19.96 4.46 -16.75
CA LEU A 150 19.19 4.84 -15.56
C LEU A 150 17.72 4.45 -15.71
N GLU A 151 17.09 4.75 -16.85
CA GLU A 151 15.69 4.39 -17.12
C GLU A 151 15.48 2.89 -17.05
N ARG A 152 16.34 2.08 -17.67
CA ARG A 152 16.27 0.61 -17.59
C ARG A 152 16.42 0.10 -16.15
N ALA A 153 17.35 0.65 -15.39
CA ALA A 153 17.53 0.29 -14.00
C ALA A 153 16.31 0.66 -13.15
N LEU A 154 15.75 1.87 -13.35
CA LEU A 154 14.56 2.31 -12.63
C LEU A 154 13.36 1.40 -12.89
N VAL A 155 13.14 0.94 -14.14
CA VAL A 155 12.08 -0.02 -14.46
C VAL A 155 12.26 -1.34 -13.72
N ILE A 156 13.48 -1.89 -13.68
CA ILE A 156 13.78 -3.12 -12.94
C ILE A 156 13.50 -2.93 -11.46
N TYR A 157 13.95 -1.83 -10.88
CA TYR A 157 13.71 -1.54 -9.46
C TYR A 157 12.24 -1.27 -9.13
N LEU A 158 11.45 -0.75 -10.08
CA LEU A 158 9.99 -0.63 -9.91
C LEU A 158 9.32 -2.01 -9.81
N ILE A 159 9.74 -2.97 -10.66
CA ILE A 159 9.24 -4.35 -10.61
C ILE A 159 9.62 -5.01 -9.26
N ILE A 160 10.85 -4.82 -8.82
CA ILE A 160 11.32 -5.33 -7.52
C ILE A 160 10.51 -4.73 -6.37
N ALA A 161 10.31 -3.41 -6.37
CA ALA A 161 9.54 -2.71 -5.33
C ALA A 161 8.09 -3.19 -5.29
N TRP A 162 7.49 -3.41 -6.47
CA TRP A 162 6.15 -3.98 -6.58
C TRP A 162 6.09 -5.39 -6.00
N ARG A 163 7.04 -6.27 -6.33
CA ARG A 163 7.10 -7.63 -5.79
C ARG A 163 7.21 -7.65 -4.27
N ILE A 164 8.02 -6.75 -3.70
CA ILE A 164 8.15 -6.62 -2.25
C ILE A 164 6.85 -6.12 -1.62
N LEU A 165 6.20 -5.10 -2.21
CA LEU A 165 4.91 -4.62 -1.73
C LEU A 165 3.85 -5.72 -1.78
N TYR A 166 3.79 -6.47 -2.88
CA TYR A 166 2.89 -7.60 -3.06
C TYR A 166 3.12 -8.66 -1.97
N LEU A 167 4.37 -9.06 -1.73
CA LEU A 167 4.73 -10.01 -0.70
C LEU A 167 4.36 -9.55 0.71
N VAL A 168 4.56 -8.26 1.03
CA VAL A 168 4.15 -7.67 2.32
C VAL A 168 2.65 -7.75 2.50
N THR A 169 1.89 -7.42 1.45
CA THR A 169 0.42 -7.38 1.50
C THR A 169 -0.16 -8.78 1.56
N GLU A 170 0.17 -9.65 0.60
CA GLU A 170 -0.38 -11.01 0.52
C GLU A 170 0.10 -11.91 1.66
N GLY A 171 1.36 -11.75 2.10
CA GLY A 171 1.88 -12.50 3.24
C GLY A 171 1.17 -12.19 4.56
N ARG A 172 0.53 -11.02 4.65
CA ARG A 172 -0.29 -10.61 5.79
C ARG A 172 -1.77 -10.96 5.60
N ASP A 173 -2.33 -10.65 4.44
CA ASP A 173 -3.77 -10.70 4.18
C ASP A 173 -4.21 -12.11 3.76
N CYS A 174 -3.32 -12.86 3.07
CA CYS A 174 -3.54 -14.22 2.59
C CYS A 174 -2.41 -15.17 3.02
N PRO A 175 -2.09 -15.32 4.32
CA PRO A 175 -0.91 -16.04 4.80
C PRO A 175 -0.91 -17.54 4.47
N ASN A 176 -2.08 -18.12 4.21
CA ASN A 176 -2.25 -19.56 3.95
C ASN A 176 -2.12 -19.94 2.46
N LEU A 177 -1.97 -18.97 1.55
CA LEU A 177 -1.68 -19.28 0.15
C LEU A 177 -0.36 -20.06 0.03
N PRO A 178 -0.23 -20.99 -0.93
CA PRO A 178 1.05 -21.62 -1.21
C PRO A 178 2.11 -20.58 -1.58
N CYS A 179 3.33 -20.72 -1.11
CA CYS A 179 4.36 -19.70 -1.32
C CYS A 179 4.82 -19.58 -2.78
N ASP A 180 4.59 -20.60 -3.61
CA ASP A 180 4.92 -20.63 -5.04
C ASP A 180 4.06 -19.69 -5.90
N VAL A 181 3.00 -19.10 -5.34
CA VAL A 181 2.27 -17.98 -5.99
C VAL A 181 3.11 -16.70 -6.08
N VAL A 182 4.17 -16.57 -5.28
CA VAL A 182 5.04 -15.39 -5.22
C VAL A 182 6.51 -15.72 -5.48
N PHE A 183 6.96 -16.90 -5.04
CA PHE A 183 8.35 -17.32 -5.11
C PHE A 183 8.55 -18.42 -6.15
N ASP A 184 9.59 -18.26 -6.96
CA ASP A 184 10.01 -19.35 -7.83
C ASP A 184 10.45 -20.58 -7.01
N PRO A 185 10.29 -21.81 -7.53
CA PRO A 185 10.68 -23.04 -6.83
C PRO A 185 12.13 -22.98 -6.31
N GLU A 186 13.05 -22.45 -7.09
CA GLU A 186 14.46 -22.32 -6.72
C GLU A 186 14.66 -21.36 -5.55
N GLU A 187 13.88 -20.31 -5.45
CA GLU A 187 13.98 -19.32 -4.37
C GLU A 187 13.52 -19.89 -3.03
N TRP A 188 12.26 -20.40 -2.99
CA TRP A 188 11.71 -20.89 -1.72
C TRP A 188 12.40 -22.18 -1.24
N GLN A 189 12.81 -23.05 -2.17
CA GLN A 189 13.55 -24.25 -1.82
C GLN A 189 14.95 -23.92 -1.29
N ALA A 190 15.65 -22.97 -1.90
CA ALA A 190 16.93 -22.51 -1.40
C ALA A 190 16.82 -21.89 0.00
N ALA A 191 15.80 -21.04 0.21
CA ALA A 191 15.52 -20.48 1.52
C ALA A 191 15.26 -21.57 2.56
N TRP A 192 14.47 -22.59 2.21
CA TRP A 192 14.20 -23.72 3.09
C TRP A 192 15.47 -24.52 3.45
N ILE A 193 16.27 -24.89 2.44
CA ILE A 193 17.51 -25.66 2.64
C ILE A 193 18.45 -24.94 3.59
N VAL A 194 18.65 -23.63 3.37
CA VAL A 194 19.58 -22.85 4.20
C VAL A 194 19.08 -22.68 5.63
N ALA A 195 17.77 -22.46 5.81
CA ALA A 195 17.18 -22.28 7.13
C ALA A 195 17.12 -23.57 7.95
N HIS A 196 16.71 -24.67 7.33
CA HIS A 196 16.41 -25.91 8.03
C HIS A 196 17.51 -27.00 7.88
N ARG A 197 18.48 -26.79 6.96
CA ARG A 197 19.51 -27.79 6.62
C ARG A 197 18.90 -29.15 6.25
N ALA A 198 17.75 -29.12 5.58
CA ALA A 198 16.93 -30.27 5.25
C ALA A 198 16.37 -30.15 3.83
N LYS A 199 15.97 -31.29 3.26
CA LYS A 199 15.27 -31.31 1.97
C LYS A 199 13.97 -30.50 2.04
N PRO A 200 13.65 -29.69 1.01
CA PRO A 200 12.38 -28.99 0.94
C PRO A 200 11.20 -29.95 0.93
N PRO A 201 10.06 -29.58 1.52
CA PRO A 201 8.85 -30.37 1.43
C PRO A 201 8.36 -30.47 -0.01
N ALA A 202 7.61 -31.54 -0.31
CA ALA A 202 7.03 -31.74 -1.64
C ALA A 202 5.92 -30.73 -1.97
N ILE A 203 5.22 -30.24 -0.92
CA ILE A 203 4.16 -29.24 -1.03
C ILE A 203 4.75 -27.90 -0.59
N PRO A 204 4.59 -26.83 -1.39
CA PRO A 204 5.08 -25.50 -1.02
C PRO A 204 4.49 -25.04 0.33
N PRO A 205 5.33 -24.51 1.23
CA PRO A 205 4.87 -23.99 2.51
C PRO A 205 3.91 -22.81 2.36
N PRO A 206 3.11 -22.48 3.39
CA PRO A 206 2.28 -21.28 3.39
C PRO A 206 3.09 -20.00 3.18
N LEU A 207 2.53 -19.06 2.43
CA LEU A 207 3.16 -17.79 2.06
C LEU A 207 3.60 -16.99 3.30
N GLY A 208 2.75 -16.92 4.33
CA GLY A 208 3.07 -16.22 5.57
C GLY A 208 4.25 -16.85 6.32
N GLN A 209 4.38 -18.17 6.29
CA GLN A 209 5.53 -18.88 6.86
C GLN A 209 6.80 -18.56 6.08
N MET A 210 6.75 -18.66 4.75
CA MET A 210 7.89 -18.39 3.89
C MET A 210 8.33 -16.92 3.96
N ALA A 211 7.39 -15.98 4.00
CA ALA A 211 7.69 -14.56 4.19
C ALA A 211 8.44 -14.28 5.50
N ARG A 212 8.03 -14.92 6.61
CA ARG A 212 8.75 -14.80 7.90
C ARG A 212 10.14 -15.43 7.84
N LEU A 213 10.28 -16.58 7.20
CA LEU A 213 11.56 -17.26 7.05
C LEU A 213 12.54 -16.40 6.24
N ILE A 214 12.10 -15.86 5.11
CA ILE A 214 12.90 -14.97 4.26
C ILE A 214 13.27 -13.68 4.99
N ALA A 215 12.31 -13.08 5.69
CA ALA A 215 12.56 -11.90 6.52
C ALA A 215 13.58 -12.15 7.63
N GLY A 216 13.64 -13.39 8.17
CA GLY A 216 14.64 -13.81 9.14
C GLY A 216 16.06 -13.64 8.60
N PHE A 217 16.32 -13.97 7.34
CA PHE A 217 17.60 -13.69 6.69
C PHE A 217 17.89 -12.19 6.60
N GLY A 218 16.85 -11.35 6.51
CA GLY A 218 16.95 -9.89 6.52
C GLY A 218 17.04 -9.26 7.92
N GLY A 219 17.11 -10.07 8.98
CA GLY A 219 17.21 -9.58 10.35
C GLY A 219 15.89 -9.47 11.12
N PHE A 220 14.79 -10.00 10.58
CA PHE A 220 13.52 -10.07 11.30
C PHE A 220 13.60 -11.14 12.41
N LEU A 221 13.34 -10.74 13.65
CA LEU A 221 13.49 -11.62 14.81
C LEU A 221 12.23 -12.47 15.08
N GLY A 222 11.06 -12.08 14.57
CA GLY A 222 9.81 -12.83 14.71
C GLY A 222 9.28 -12.95 16.14
N ARG A 223 9.59 -11.99 17.01
CA ARG A 223 9.10 -11.96 18.40
C ARG A 223 7.58 -11.76 18.43
N LYS A 224 6.90 -12.15 19.52
CA LYS A 224 5.44 -11.98 19.66
C LYS A 224 4.93 -10.55 19.38
N ARG A 225 5.76 -9.53 19.62
CA ARG A 225 5.42 -8.10 19.43
C ARG A 225 5.84 -7.54 18.06
N ASP A 226 6.59 -8.28 17.26
CA ASP A 226 7.15 -7.76 16.00
C ASP A 226 6.11 -7.70 14.86
N GLY A 227 4.94 -8.32 15.02
CA GLY A 227 3.88 -8.33 14.02
C GLY A 227 4.28 -9.06 12.73
N HIS A 228 3.96 -8.46 11.58
CA HIS A 228 4.34 -8.96 10.26
C HIS A 228 5.64 -8.35 9.79
N PRO A 229 6.46 -9.10 9.00
CA PRO A 229 7.70 -8.57 8.45
C PRO A 229 7.45 -7.33 7.60
N GLY A 230 8.25 -6.30 7.82
CA GLY A 230 8.20 -5.07 7.03
C GLY A 230 8.99 -5.18 5.71
N PRO A 231 8.81 -4.22 4.79
CA PRO A 231 9.43 -4.24 3.46
C PRO A 231 10.96 -4.34 3.50
N LYS A 232 11.62 -3.66 4.42
CA LYS A 232 13.08 -3.63 4.52
C LYS A 232 13.68 -5.02 4.77
N VAL A 233 13.20 -5.72 5.80
CA VAL A 233 13.72 -7.04 6.15
C VAL A 233 13.37 -8.09 5.08
N LEU A 234 12.23 -7.96 4.41
CA LEU A 234 11.89 -8.80 3.27
C LEU A 234 12.82 -8.58 2.09
N TRP A 235 13.11 -7.32 1.75
CA TRP A 235 14.06 -6.99 0.68
C TRP A 235 15.46 -7.55 0.95
N GLU A 236 16.01 -7.29 2.13
CA GLU A 236 17.32 -7.79 2.53
C GLU A 236 17.36 -9.33 2.55
N GLY A 237 16.27 -9.96 2.99
CA GLY A 237 16.12 -11.41 2.97
C GLY A 237 16.07 -11.98 1.57
N MET A 238 15.30 -11.38 0.66
CA MET A 238 15.20 -11.83 -0.74
C MET A 238 16.52 -11.74 -1.49
N GLN A 239 17.33 -10.71 -1.24
CA GLN A 239 18.68 -10.62 -1.82
C GLN A 239 19.56 -11.81 -1.41
N LYS A 240 19.52 -12.20 -0.14
CA LYS A 240 20.27 -13.36 0.36
C LYS A 240 19.74 -14.66 -0.22
N VAL A 241 18.40 -14.82 -0.28
CA VAL A 241 17.77 -16.01 -0.89
C VAL A 241 18.18 -16.18 -2.35
N ARG A 242 18.24 -15.09 -3.11
CA ARG A 242 18.72 -15.13 -4.50
C ARG A 242 20.17 -15.60 -4.58
N ALA A 243 21.04 -15.13 -3.69
CA ALA A 243 22.42 -15.59 -3.63
C ALA A 243 22.51 -17.09 -3.27
N PHE A 244 21.66 -17.55 -2.33
CA PHE A 244 21.58 -18.99 -1.99
C PHE A 244 21.12 -19.83 -3.17
N ALA A 245 20.09 -19.41 -3.90
CA ALA A 245 19.58 -20.10 -5.08
C ALA A 245 20.65 -20.26 -6.17
N ILE A 246 21.38 -19.17 -6.46
CA ILE A 246 22.49 -19.18 -7.42
C ILE A 246 23.60 -20.13 -6.94
N GLY A 247 24.01 -20.08 -5.67
CA GLY A 247 25.05 -20.95 -5.11
C GLY A 247 24.67 -22.43 -5.15
N ILE A 248 23.43 -22.77 -4.79
CA ILE A 248 22.91 -24.14 -4.85
C ILE A 248 22.85 -24.66 -6.30
N ALA A 249 22.40 -23.82 -7.24
CA ALA A 249 22.35 -24.19 -8.66
C ALA A 249 23.76 -24.45 -9.20
N ALA A 250 24.73 -23.60 -8.90
CA ALA A 250 26.12 -23.78 -9.31
C ALA A 250 26.74 -25.06 -8.72
N ALA A 251 26.50 -25.33 -7.42
CA ALA A 251 26.96 -26.57 -6.80
C ALA A 251 26.38 -27.82 -7.46
N LYS A 252 25.06 -27.83 -7.74
CA LYS A 252 24.42 -28.95 -8.45
C LYS A 252 25.07 -29.20 -9.81
N GLN A 253 25.34 -28.15 -10.58
CA GLN A 253 25.99 -28.28 -11.91
C GLN A 253 27.41 -28.84 -11.78
N ALA A 254 28.21 -28.37 -10.81
CA ALA A 254 29.56 -28.87 -10.59
C ALA A 254 29.57 -30.36 -10.22
N PHE A 255 28.63 -30.82 -9.39
CA PHE A 255 28.52 -32.25 -9.03
C PHE A 255 28.07 -33.13 -10.19
N ILE A 256 27.19 -32.66 -11.08
CA ILE A 256 26.78 -33.39 -12.28
C ILE A 256 27.91 -33.50 -13.30
N ALA A 257 28.74 -32.46 -13.41
CA ALA A 257 29.87 -32.44 -14.34
C ALA A 257 31.09 -33.30 -13.87
N SER A 258 31.13 -33.69 -12.61
CA SER A 258 32.23 -34.48 -12.01
C SER A 258 31.92 -35.96 -11.82
N GLY A 259 30.72 -36.43 -12.14
CA GLY A 259 30.27 -37.84 -12.11
C GLY A 259 29.96 -38.34 -13.48
#